data_30206a8cad4c8fc6f45e950c70b80adc
#
_entry.id   30206a8cad4c8fc6f45e950c70b80adc
#
_cell.length_a   1.000
_cell.length_b   1.000
_cell.length_c   1.000
_cell.angle_alpha   90.00
_cell.angle_beta   90.00
_cell.angle_gamma   90.00
#
_symmetry.space_group_name_H-M   'P 1'
#
loop_
_entity.id
_entity.type
_entity.pdbx_description
1 polymer ?
#
loop_
_entity_poly.entity_id
_entity_poly.type
_entity_poly.pdbx_seq_one_letter_code
_entity_poly.pdbx_strand_id
1 'polypeptide(L)'
;MLTACGAAPLAKEQQAKQQILTAINQYRTSNGAKAVDEIPELSKAEQFWVDAFRKEGDYKVLLIKTDLVYDDYDKMIPAEWEDGPCFGWYNISQDGQEYNLLETTDPSDTAALMQLFAEESDFNDVRYTAVGIGVATINGKICWACTLYEPNT
;
A
#
# COMPACT_ATOMS: atom_id res chain seq x y z
N MET A 1 -15.90 26.63 -6.34
CA MET A 1 -15.45 26.13 -6.57
C MET A 1 -14.35 26.25 -6.76
N LEU A 2 -13.80 26.45 -6.55
CA LEU A 2 -12.91 26.61 -6.44
C LEU A 2 -11.83 25.92 -6.20
N THR A 3 -11.60 25.42 -5.75
CA THR A 3 -10.65 24.42 -5.29
C THR A 3 -10.20 23.44 -6.36
N ALA A 4 -10.68 23.57 -7.55
CA ALA A 4 -10.41 22.64 -8.63
C ALA A 4 -8.90 22.40 -8.86
N CYS A 5 -8.09 23.47 -8.82
CA CYS A 5 -6.65 23.34 -9.07
C CYS A 5 -5.91 22.61 -7.98
N GLY A 6 -6.26 22.86 -6.71
CA GLY A 6 -5.61 22.20 -5.59
C GLY A 6 -6.09 20.77 -5.39
N ALA A 7 -7.31 20.46 -5.87
CA ALA A 7 -7.91 19.14 -5.67
C ALA A 7 -7.43 18.09 -6.66
N ALA A 8 -6.93 18.49 -7.84
CA ALA A 8 -6.63 17.54 -8.90
C ALA A 8 -5.58 16.47 -8.52
N PRO A 9 -4.41 16.80 -7.91
CA PRO A 9 -3.46 15.78 -7.49
C PRO A 9 -4.02 14.87 -6.39
N LEU A 10 -4.74 15.47 -5.39
CA LEU A 10 -5.39 14.70 -4.33
C LEU A 10 -6.49 13.82 -4.90
N ALA A 11 -7.25 14.31 -5.89
CA ALA A 11 -8.29 13.53 -6.53
C ALA A 11 -7.72 12.30 -7.22
N LYS A 12 -6.57 12.42 -7.88
CA LYS A 12 -5.91 11.30 -8.55
C LYS A 12 -5.41 10.27 -7.56
N GLU A 13 -4.84 10.70 -6.45
CA GLU A 13 -4.35 9.78 -5.41
C GLU A 13 -5.53 9.09 -4.72
N GLN A 14 -6.61 9.81 -4.44
CA GLN A 14 -7.82 9.20 -3.89
C GLN A 14 -8.46 8.21 -4.86
N GLN A 15 -8.48 8.54 -6.14
CA GLN A 15 -8.97 7.65 -7.17
C GLN A 15 -8.12 6.39 -7.25
N ALA A 16 -6.79 6.53 -7.21
CA ALA A 16 -5.87 5.41 -7.22
C ALA A 16 -6.11 4.49 -6.02
N LYS A 17 -6.24 5.07 -4.83
CA LYS A 17 -6.54 4.33 -3.62
C LYS A 17 -7.83 3.53 -3.75
N GLN A 18 -8.87 4.16 -4.30
CA GLN A 18 -10.17 3.51 -4.52
C GLN A 18 -10.05 2.37 -5.53
N GLN A 19 -9.28 2.57 -6.59
CA GLN A 19 -9.04 1.55 -7.60
C GLN A 19 -8.31 0.34 -7.01
N ILE A 20 -7.30 0.59 -6.15
CA ILE A 20 -6.57 -0.47 -5.47
C ILE A 20 -7.51 -1.25 -4.55
N LEU A 21 -8.30 -0.56 -3.74
CA LEU A 21 -9.25 -1.20 -2.82
C LEU A 21 -10.26 -2.05 -3.58
N THR A 22 -10.81 -1.51 -4.67
CA THR A 22 -11.77 -2.23 -5.51
C THR A 22 -11.15 -3.50 -6.08
N ALA A 23 -9.93 -3.41 -6.58
CA ALA A 23 -9.22 -4.55 -7.16
C ALA A 23 -8.89 -5.61 -6.09
N ILE A 24 -8.46 -5.18 -4.91
CA ILE A 24 -8.22 -6.10 -3.78
C ILE A 24 -9.48 -6.90 -3.50
N ASN A 25 -10.62 -6.23 -3.37
CA ASN A 25 -11.87 -6.88 -3.02
C ASN A 25 -12.43 -7.73 -4.15
N GLN A 26 -12.21 -7.32 -5.40
CA GLN A 26 -12.57 -8.13 -6.55
C GLN A 26 -11.76 -9.43 -6.58
N TYR A 27 -10.46 -9.33 -6.33
CA TYR A 27 -9.59 -10.52 -6.25
C TYR A 27 -10.05 -11.45 -5.14
N ARG A 28 -10.26 -10.90 -3.94
CA ARG A 28 -10.64 -11.71 -2.78
C ARG A 28 -11.98 -12.42 -2.97
N THR A 29 -13.01 -11.70 -3.39
CA THR A 29 -14.34 -12.29 -3.57
C THR A 29 -14.37 -13.31 -4.71
N SER A 30 -13.59 -13.07 -5.76
CA SER A 30 -13.46 -14.04 -6.87
C SER A 30 -12.75 -15.32 -6.44
N ASN A 31 -12.01 -15.29 -5.34
CA ASN A 31 -11.26 -16.44 -4.82
C ASN A 31 -11.84 -16.97 -3.50
N GLY A 32 -13.10 -16.65 -3.20
CA GLY A 32 -13.83 -17.24 -2.09
C GLY A 32 -13.65 -16.58 -0.74
N ALA A 33 -12.93 -15.46 -0.66
CA ALA A 33 -12.77 -14.71 0.56
C ALA A 33 -13.77 -13.54 0.59
N LYS A 34 -13.98 -12.98 1.78
CA LYS A 34 -14.81 -11.79 1.93
C LYS A 34 -14.00 -10.54 1.58
N ALA A 35 -14.69 -9.48 1.18
CA ALA A 35 -14.10 -8.17 1.02
C ALA A 35 -13.52 -7.69 2.35
N VAL A 36 -12.43 -6.93 2.27
CA VAL A 36 -11.82 -6.28 3.43
C VAL A 36 -12.31 -4.84 3.51
N ASP A 37 -12.34 -4.31 4.74
CA ASP A 37 -12.66 -2.91 4.97
C ASP A 37 -11.38 -2.09 5.07
N GLU A 38 -11.36 -0.93 4.44
CA GLU A 38 -10.28 0.02 4.66
C GLU A 38 -10.48 0.68 6.03
N ILE A 39 -9.44 0.59 6.88
CA ILE A 39 -9.48 1.20 8.21
C ILE A 39 -8.61 2.46 8.18
N PRO A 40 -9.15 3.63 8.52
CA PRO A 40 -8.40 4.90 8.40
C PRO A 40 -7.06 4.91 9.13
N GLU A 41 -6.98 4.34 10.33
CA GLU A 41 -5.74 4.29 11.09
C GLU A 41 -4.67 3.45 10.40
N LEU A 42 -5.08 2.35 9.76
CA LEU A 42 -4.18 1.49 9.01
C LEU A 42 -3.70 2.18 7.73
N SER A 43 -4.59 2.87 7.03
CA SER A 43 -4.21 3.65 5.86
C SER A 43 -3.29 4.81 6.22
N LYS A 44 -3.46 5.40 7.40
CA LYS A 44 -2.56 6.45 7.89
C LYS A 44 -1.14 5.91 8.05
N ALA A 45 -1.01 4.72 8.61
CA ALA A 45 0.29 4.08 8.78
C ALA A 45 0.94 3.77 7.42
N GLU A 46 0.16 3.24 6.50
CA GLU A 46 0.61 2.96 5.14
C GLU A 46 1.03 4.24 4.41
N GLN A 47 0.27 5.32 4.60
CA GLN A 47 0.59 6.62 4.02
C GLN A 47 1.88 7.19 4.60
N PHE A 48 2.11 7.00 5.89
CA PHE A 48 3.35 7.41 6.54
C PHE A 48 4.56 6.72 5.88
N TRP A 49 4.45 5.43 5.60
CA TRP A 49 5.48 4.66 4.90
C TRP A 49 5.71 5.24 3.49
N VAL A 50 4.67 5.43 2.72
CA VAL A 50 4.74 5.92 1.34
C VAL A 50 5.29 7.35 1.29
N ASP A 51 4.91 8.20 2.25
CA ASP A 51 5.37 9.59 2.30
C ASP A 51 6.88 9.70 2.54
N ALA A 52 7.48 8.72 3.19
CA ALA A 52 8.92 8.69 3.35
C ALA A 52 9.64 8.59 1.99
N PHE A 53 9.08 7.82 1.07
CA PHE A 53 9.61 7.70 -0.28
C PHE A 53 9.36 8.98 -1.09
N ARG A 54 8.18 9.58 -0.94
CA ARG A 54 7.86 10.87 -1.58
C ARG A 54 8.86 11.94 -1.14
N LYS A 55 9.20 11.97 0.13
CA LYS A 55 10.16 12.93 0.68
C LYS A 55 11.55 12.75 0.06
N GLU A 56 11.97 11.50 -0.19
CA GLU A 56 13.24 11.22 -0.87
C GLU A 56 13.16 11.48 -2.36
N GLY A 57 11.97 11.60 -2.92
CA GLY A 57 11.76 11.82 -4.36
C GLY A 57 12.01 10.58 -5.20
N ASP A 58 11.94 9.38 -4.62
CA ASP A 58 12.21 8.13 -5.30
C ASP A 58 11.32 7.03 -4.72
N TYR A 59 10.83 6.14 -5.57
CA TYR A 59 10.09 4.95 -5.14
C TYR A 59 11.00 3.88 -4.54
N LYS A 60 12.31 4.08 -4.63
CA LYS A 60 13.34 3.18 -4.13
C LYS A 60 14.21 3.96 -3.14
N VAL A 61 14.31 3.47 -1.91
CA VAL A 61 15.05 4.14 -0.84
C VAL A 61 15.94 3.15 -0.12
N LEU A 62 17.15 3.57 0.26
CA LEU A 62 18.11 2.76 0.99
C LEU A 62 17.47 2.18 2.27
N LEU A 63 17.72 0.90 2.49
CA LEU A 63 17.15 0.16 3.62
C LEU A 63 17.44 0.84 4.96
N ILE A 64 18.67 1.34 5.14
CA ILE A 64 19.04 1.99 6.40
C ILE A 64 18.16 3.21 6.74
N LYS A 65 17.70 3.93 5.71
CA LYS A 65 16.78 5.05 5.90
C LYS A 65 15.37 4.58 6.23
N THR A 66 14.94 3.51 5.57
CA THR A 66 13.59 2.98 5.76
C THR A 66 13.43 2.23 7.07
N ASP A 67 14.52 1.71 7.66
CA ASP A 67 14.47 1.08 8.97
C ASP A 67 13.99 2.04 10.05
N LEU A 68 14.43 3.30 9.97
CA LEU A 68 14.01 4.33 10.92
C LEU A 68 12.51 4.65 10.76
N VAL A 69 12.03 4.62 9.52
CA VAL A 69 10.62 4.86 9.21
C VAL A 69 9.78 3.65 9.64
N TYR A 70 10.31 2.45 9.46
CA TYR A 70 9.60 1.23 9.82
C TYR A 70 9.26 1.19 11.31
N ASP A 71 10.19 1.59 12.17
CA ASP A 71 9.93 1.60 13.61
C ASP A 71 8.76 2.53 13.97
N ASP A 72 8.69 3.70 13.33
CA ASP A 72 7.59 4.64 13.55
C ASP A 72 6.29 4.13 12.96
N TYR A 73 6.36 3.50 11.78
CA TYR A 73 5.19 2.86 11.16
C TYR A 73 4.60 1.80 12.11
N ASP A 74 5.44 0.95 12.64
CA ASP A 74 5.00 -0.16 13.50
C ASP A 74 4.25 0.36 14.73
N LYS A 75 4.69 1.49 15.28
CA LYS A 75 4.03 2.13 16.43
C LYS A 75 2.68 2.72 16.08
N MET A 76 2.40 2.98 14.81
CA MET A 76 1.11 3.53 14.37
C MET A 76 0.02 2.46 14.24
N ILE A 77 0.40 1.20 14.19
CA ILE A 77 -0.57 0.12 14.04
C ILE A 77 -1.27 -0.11 15.38
N PRO A 78 -2.61 0.02 15.45
CA PRO A 78 -3.33 -0.25 16.68
C PRO A 78 -3.12 -1.71 17.12
N ALA A 79 -3.07 -1.91 18.45
CA ALA A 79 -2.77 -3.22 19.04
C ALA A 79 -3.78 -4.31 18.68
N GLU A 80 -4.98 -3.91 18.23
CA GLU A 80 -6.02 -4.86 17.83
C GLU A 80 -5.78 -5.48 16.45
N TRP A 81 -4.77 -5.04 15.72
CA TRP A 81 -4.49 -5.53 14.38
C TRP A 81 -3.11 -6.17 14.29
N GLU A 82 -3.00 -7.22 13.49
CA GLU A 82 -1.75 -7.88 13.16
C GLU A 82 -1.58 -7.86 11.64
N ASP A 83 -0.40 -7.46 11.18
CA ASP A 83 -0.12 -7.32 9.75
C ASP A 83 0.01 -8.69 9.08
N GLY A 84 -0.43 -8.73 7.82
CA GLY A 84 -0.38 -9.89 6.96
C GLY A 84 0.35 -9.57 5.66
N PRO A 85 -0.11 -10.14 4.54
CA PRO A 85 0.56 -9.92 3.25
C PRO A 85 0.47 -8.46 2.82
N CYS A 86 1.53 -8.01 2.16
CA CYS A 86 1.67 -6.61 1.78
C CYS A 86 2.28 -6.47 0.39
N PHE A 87 2.07 -5.29 -0.20
CA PHE A 87 2.72 -4.86 -1.44
C PHE A 87 3.30 -3.47 -1.22
N GLY A 88 4.42 -3.17 -1.88
CA GLY A 88 5.10 -1.90 -1.68
C GLY A 88 6.06 -1.91 -0.49
N TRP A 89 6.47 -3.09 -0.06
CA TRP A 89 7.38 -3.34 1.05
C TRP A 89 8.53 -4.26 0.63
N TYR A 90 8.91 -4.19 -0.64
CA TYR A 90 9.88 -5.13 -1.20
C TYR A 90 11.31 -4.69 -0.92
N ASN A 91 12.18 -5.67 -0.72
CA ASN A 91 13.61 -5.44 -0.61
C ASN A 91 14.29 -5.93 -1.88
N ILE A 92 15.22 -5.13 -2.39
CA ILE A 92 16.10 -5.56 -3.48
C ILE A 92 17.55 -5.24 -3.14
N SER A 93 18.46 -6.03 -3.71
CA SER A 93 19.90 -5.74 -3.66
C SER A 93 20.34 -5.21 -5.02
N GLN A 94 21.04 -4.09 -5.03
CA GLN A 94 21.56 -3.48 -6.25
C GLN A 94 22.90 -2.82 -5.94
N ASP A 95 23.94 -3.17 -6.70
CA ASP A 95 25.28 -2.59 -6.56
C ASP A 95 25.83 -2.68 -5.14
N GLY A 96 25.58 -3.83 -4.47
CA GLY A 96 26.06 -4.09 -3.12
C GLY A 96 25.29 -3.37 -2.02
N GLN A 97 24.18 -2.73 -2.35
CA GLN A 97 23.32 -2.03 -1.38
C GLN A 97 21.91 -2.59 -1.40
N GLU A 98 21.22 -2.47 -0.29
CA GLU A 98 19.85 -2.94 -0.15
C GLU A 98 18.88 -1.77 -0.08
N TYR A 99 17.76 -1.94 -0.77
CA TYR A 99 16.73 -0.91 -0.91
C TYR A 99 15.35 -1.48 -0.61
N ASN A 100 14.47 -0.62 -0.11
CA ASN A 100 13.04 -0.90 -0.11
C ASN A 100 12.41 -0.21 -1.33
N LEU A 101 11.38 -0.86 -1.89
CA LEU A 101 10.65 -0.35 -3.04
C LEU A 101 9.15 -0.25 -2.75
N LEU A 102 8.56 0.84 -3.21
CA LEU A 102 7.11 0.93 -3.33
C LEU A 102 6.63 0.17 -4.56
N GLU A 103 5.36 -0.17 -4.56
CA GLU A 103 4.69 -0.76 -5.72
C GLU A 103 4.43 0.31 -6.77
N THR A 104 4.69 -0.01 -8.04
CA THR A 104 4.51 0.91 -9.16
C THR A 104 3.51 0.42 -10.20
N THR A 105 2.84 -0.69 -9.96
CA THR A 105 1.77 -1.17 -10.84
C THR A 105 0.69 -0.11 -10.93
N ASP A 106 0.26 0.20 -12.15
CA ASP A 106 -0.74 1.24 -12.40
C ASP A 106 -2.08 0.83 -11.76
N PRO A 107 -2.60 1.64 -10.83
CA PRO A 107 -3.88 1.32 -10.19
C PRO A 107 -5.08 1.25 -11.14
N SER A 108 -4.97 1.84 -12.33
CA SER A 108 -6.03 1.77 -13.34
C SER A 108 -5.99 0.48 -14.16
N ASP A 109 -4.92 -0.29 -14.04
CA ASP A 109 -4.76 -1.55 -14.78
C ASP A 109 -5.23 -2.72 -13.90
N THR A 110 -6.51 -3.00 -13.93
CA THR A 110 -7.13 -4.04 -13.10
C THR A 110 -6.50 -5.41 -13.33
N ALA A 111 -6.22 -5.75 -14.59
CA ALA A 111 -5.63 -7.07 -14.91
C ALA A 111 -4.23 -7.20 -14.29
N ALA A 112 -3.42 -6.15 -14.34
CA ALA A 112 -2.09 -6.15 -13.74
C ALA A 112 -2.18 -6.26 -12.21
N LEU A 113 -3.13 -5.58 -11.59
CA LEU A 113 -3.34 -5.68 -10.14
C LEU A 113 -3.76 -7.10 -9.74
N MET A 114 -4.65 -7.73 -10.52
CA MET A 114 -5.08 -9.10 -10.26
C MET A 114 -3.91 -10.09 -10.32
N GLN A 115 -3.02 -9.93 -11.31
CA GLN A 115 -1.83 -10.76 -11.42
C GLN A 115 -0.90 -10.54 -10.23
N LEU A 116 -0.74 -9.29 -9.79
CA LEU A 116 0.09 -8.95 -8.66
C LEU A 116 -0.43 -9.62 -7.38
N PHE A 117 -1.73 -9.49 -7.10
CA PHE A 117 -2.31 -10.08 -5.89
C PHE A 117 -2.20 -11.60 -5.87
N ALA A 118 -2.22 -12.24 -7.04
CA ALA A 118 -2.09 -13.70 -7.15
C ALA A 118 -0.68 -14.18 -6.78
N GLU A 119 0.31 -13.29 -6.74
CA GLU A 119 1.68 -13.65 -6.32
C GLU A 119 1.77 -13.95 -4.83
N GLU A 120 0.85 -13.42 -4.03
CA GLU A 120 0.79 -13.69 -2.60
C GLU A 120 -0.28 -14.74 -2.32
N SER A 121 0.14 -15.96 -1.99
CA SER A 121 -0.76 -17.11 -1.87
C SER A 121 -1.80 -16.95 -0.78
N ASP A 122 -1.52 -16.14 0.26
CA ASP A 122 -2.46 -15.92 1.36
C ASP A 122 -3.25 -14.61 1.24
N PHE A 123 -3.17 -13.93 0.09
CA PHE A 123 -3.87 -12.65 -0.09
C PHE A 123 -5.39 -12.80 -0.03
N ASN A 124 -5.90 -13.99 -0.29
CA ASN A 124 -7.34 -14.30 -0.20
C ASN A 124 -7.69 -15.11 1.05
N ASP A 125 -6.80 -15.16 2.04
CA ASP A 125 -7.07 -15.88 3.28
C ASP A 125 -8.17 -15.17 4.08
N VAL A 126 -9.09 -15.96 4.62
CA VAL A 126 -10.25 -15.44 5.36
C VAL A 126 -9.89 -14.77 6.68
N ARG A 127 -8.68 -14.99 7.18
CA ARG A 127 -8.22 -14.32 8.41
C ARG A 127 -8.15 -12.81 8.28
N TYR A 128 -7.84 -12.32 7.08
CA TYR A 128 -7.66 -10.88 6.86
C TYR A 128 -9.01 -10.22 6.63
N THR A 129 -9.29 -9.18 7.43
CA THR A 129 -10.58 -8.49 7.38
C THR A 129 -10.44 -6.99 7.16
N ALA A 130 -9.22 -6.45 7.23
CA ALA A 130 -8.97 -5.03 7.09
C ALA A 130 -7.79 -4.77 6.16
N VAL A 131 -7.72 -3.56 5.63
CA VAL A 131 -6.62 -3.13 4.77
C VAL A 131 -6.26 -1.68 5.05
N GLY A 132 -4.95 -1.40 4.96
CA GLY A 132 -4.42 -0.05 4.90
C GLY A 132 -3.79 0.17 3.53
N ILE A 133 -3.99 1.35 2.95
CA ILE A 133 -3.47 1.71 1.63
C ILE A 133 -2.87 3.11 1.69
N GLY A 134 -1.63 3.24 1.22
CA GLY A 134 -0.96 4.52 1.07
C GLY A 134 -0.61 4.76 -0.40
N VAL A 135 -0.75 6.00 -0.87
CA VAL A 135 -0.51 6.36 -2.27
C VAL A 135 0.26 7.67 -2.32
N ALA A 136 1.21 7.77 -3.24
CA ALA A 136 1.92 9.00 -3.50
C ALA A 136 2.25 9.11 -4.99
N THR A 137 2.34 10.34 -5.48
CA THR A 137 2.85 10.63 -6.81
C THR A 137 4.32 11.02 -6.67
N ILE A 138 5.20 10.23 -7.28
CA ILE A 138 6.65 10.44 -7.22
C ILE A 138 7.15 10.51 -8.67
N ASN A 139 7.75 11.66 -9.04
CA ASN A 139 8.23 11.89 -10.39
C ASN A 139 7.16 11.62 -11.45
N GLY A 140 5.93 12.08 -11.18
CA GLY A 140 4.79 11.94 -12.09
C GLY A 140 4.17 10.55 -12.14
N LYS A 141 4.64 9.61 -11.32
CA LYS A 141 4.15 8.23 -11.30
C LYS A 141 3.45 7.93 -9.99
N ILE A 142 2.31 7.25 -10.06
CA ILE A 142 1.61 6.77 -8.88
C ILE A 142 2.38 5.58 -8.29
N CYS A 143 2.78 5.73 -7.03
CA CYS A 143 3.44 4.66 -6.25
C CYS A 143 2.58 4.39 -5.03
N TRP A 144 2.56 3.15 -4.56
CA TRP A 144 1.65 2.80 -3.48
C TRP A 144 2.16 1.62 -2.66
N ALA A 145 1.54 1.46 -1.51
CA ALA A 145 1.75 0.31 -0.64
C ALA A 145 0.42 -0.08 0.00
N CYS A 146 0.24 -1.33 0.28
CA CYS A 146 -0.92 -1.81 1.03
C CYS A 146 -0.53 -3.01 1.89
N THR A 147 -1.28 -3.18 2.99
CA THR A 147 -1.11 -4.33 3.88
C THR A 147 -2.49 -4.81 4.31
N LEU A 148 -2.69 -6.12 4.26
CA LEU A 148 -3.89 -6.73 4.84
C LEU A 148 -3.62 -7.02 6.31
N TYR A 149 -4.67 -6.93 7.12
CA TYR A 149 -4.55 -7.11 8.58
C TYR A 149 -5.60 -8.08 9.08
N GLU A 150 -5.24 -8.84 10.10
CA GLU A 150 -6.18 -9.68 10.83
C GLU A 150 -6.38 -9.16 12.24
N PRO A 151 -7.56 -9.40 12.85
CA PRO A 151 -7.76 -9.03 14.24
C PRO A 151 -6.79 -9.80 15.13
N ASN A 152 -6.14 -9.08 16.05
CA ASN A 152 -5.25 -9.67 17.04
C ASN A 152 -6.09 -10.07 18.24
N THR A 153 -6.34 -11.38 18.41
CA THR A 153 -7.23 -11.89 19.45
C THR A 153 -6.49 -12.38 20.70
#